data_47d957248cf84ad475aea4c20626f693
#
_entry.id   47d957248cf84ad475aea4c20626f693
#
_cell.length_a   1.000
_cell.length_b   1.000
_cell.length_c   1.000
_cell.angle_alpha   90.00
_cell.angle_beta   90.00
_cell.angle_gamma   90.00
#
_symmetry.space_group_name_H-M   'P 1'
#
loop_
_entity.id
_entity.type
_entity.pdbx_description
1 polymer ?
#
loop_
_entity_poly.entity_id
_entity_poly.type
_entity_poly.pdbx_seq_one_letter_code
_entity_poly.pdbx_strand_id
1 'polypeptide(L)'
;MKVLLVDAFDSFTYNLFQQLGRLGADVVVETIDAPLERLAEHGCARVVLSPGPGGPDEAARFREVLEVLSPRIPTLGVCLGHQAICAAFGGRVGPAATVVHGKPATIDHDGCGLFAGVPSPFSAVRYHSLAVDESSLPSDLVVTARAREDGVVMGVRHRHLPIAGVQFHPESCQTAGGDRIIANFLADGGAAQ
;
A
#
# COMPACT_ATOMS: atom_id res chain seq x y z
N MET A 1 -13.32 0.83 14.20
CA MET A 1 -12.30 1.85 13.85
C MET A 1 -12.64 2.41 12.48
N LYS A 2 -12.66 3.76 12.32
CA LYS A 2 -12.96 4.39 11.05
C LYS A 2 -11.70 4.42 10.16
N VAL A 3 -11.83 4.00 8.90
CA VAL A 3 -10.76 3.94 7.91
C VAL A 3 -11.18 4.73 6.68
N LEU A 4 -10.34 5.66 6.22
CA LEU A 4 -10.49 6.34 4.95
C LEU A 4 -9.83 5.49 3.84
N LEU A 5 -10.58 5.12 2.84
CA LEU A 5 -10.09 4.49 1.61
C LEU A 5 -10.16 5.52 0.48
N VAL A 6 -9.01 5.99 0.03
CA VAL A 6 -8.92 6.95 -1.09
C VAL A 6 -8.84 6.16 -2.38
N ASP A 7 -9.88 6.26 -3.20
CA ASP A 7 -10.07 5.52 -4.45
C ASP A 7 -9.50 6.27 -5.65
N ALA A 8 -8.50 5.69 -6.30
CA ALA A 8 -7.93 6.19 -7.56
C ALA A 8 -8.65 5.59 -8.79
N PHE A 9 -9.96 5.40 -8.71
CA PHE A 9 -10.80 4.85 -9.78
C PHE A 9 -10.41 3.44 -10.23
N ASP A 10 -10.10 2.59 -9.24
CA ASP A 10 -9.70 1.21 -9.48
C ASP A 10 -10.83 0.22 -9.22
N SER A 11 -10.95 -0.80 -10.07
CA SER A 11 -11.97 -1.84 -9.93
C SER A 11 -11.76 -2.72 -8.68
N PHE A 12 -10.56 -2.78 -8.12
CA PHE A 12 -10.25 -3.55 -6.92
C PHE A 12 -10.45 -2.76 -5.61
N THR A 13 -10.73 -1.46 -5.67
CA THR A 13 -10.98 -0.64 -4.48
C THR A 13 -12.07 -1.23 -3.60
N TYR A 14 -13.15 -1.73 -4.19
CA TYR A 14 -14.23 -2.33 -3.42
C TYR A 14 -13.91 -3.71 -2.85
N ASN A 15 -12.90 -4.41 -3.36
CA ASN A 15 -12.36 -5.60 -2.71
C ASN A 15 -11.63 -5.22 -1.40
N LEU A 16 -10.83 -4.14 -1.42
CA LEU A 16 -10.24 -3.57 -0.21
C LEU A 16 -11.32 -3.10 0.79
N PHE A 17 -12.35 -2.42 0.29
CA PHE A 17 -13.50 -2.02 1.12
C PHE A 17 -14.13 -3.21 1.85
N GLN A 18 -14.44 -4.28 1.11
CA GLN A 18 -15.02 -5.50 1.68
C GLN A 18 -14.07 -6.19 2.66
N GLN A 19 -12.78 -6.25 2.33
CA GLN A 19 -11.76 -6.88 3.18
C GLN A 19 -11.61 -6.12 4.50
N LEU A 20 -11.47 -4.79 4.45
CA LEU A 20 -11.40 -3.92 5.63
C LEU A 20 -12.67 -4.05 6.50
N GLY A 21 -13.85 -4.01 5.87
CA GLY A 21 -15.14 -4.15 6.57
C GLY A 21 -15.28 -5.50 7.26
N ARG A 22 -14.91 -6.60 6.58
CA ARG A 22 -14.93 -7.96 7.16
C ARG A 22 -13.97 -8.08 8.35
N LEU A 23 -12.89 -7.31 8.38
CA LEU A 23 -11.94 -7.26 9.49
C LEU A 23 -12.33 -6.26 10.58
N GLY A 24 -13.57 -5.70 10.54
CA GLY A 24 -14.15 -4.88 11.58
C GLY A 24 -13.91 -3.37 11.45
N ALA A 25 -13.45 -2.90 10.29
CA ALA A 25 -13.32 -1.47 10.04
C ALA A 25 -14.66 -0.86 9.57
N ASP A 26 -14.92 0.38 9.99
CA ASP A 26 -15.92 1.27 9.43
C ASP A 26 -15.28 2.07 8.31
N VAL A 27 -15.55 1.71 7.06
CA VAL A 27 -14.81 2.22 5.90
C VAL A 27 -15.58 3.34 5.21
N VAL A 28 -14.93 4.50 5.08
CA VAL A 28 -15.38 5.61 4.26
C VAL A 28 -14.57 5.61 2.96
N VAL A 29 -15.24 5.60 1.82
CA VAL A 29 -14.61 5.70 0.50
C VAL A 29 -14.78 7.11 -0.02
N GLU A 30 -13.68 7.73 -0.40
CA GLU A 30 -13.63 9.01 -1.14
C GLU A 30 -12.76 8.84 -2.37
N THR A 31 -13.13 9.50 -3.46
CA THR A 31 -12.35 9.45 -4.68
C THR A 31 -11.12 10.35 -4.60
N ILE A 32 -10.10 10.05 -5.39
CA ILE A 32 -8.82 10.79 -5.42
C ILE A 32 -8.98 12.27 -5.83
N ASP A 33 -10.07 12.64 -6.49
CA ASP A 33 -10.39 14.01 -6.86
C ASP A 33 -11.12 14.79 -5.76
N ALA A 34 -11.52 14.14 -4.67
CA ALA A 34 -12.11 14.82 -3.52
C ALA A 34 -11.13 15.84 -2.89
N PRO A 35 -11.60 17.02 -2.44
CA PRO A 35 -10.75 17.98 -1.75
C PRO A 35 -10.09 17.39 -0.49
N LEU A 36 -8.84 17.79 -0.20
CA LEU A 36 -8.10 17.27 0.96
C LEU A 36 -8.82 17.55 2.27
N GLU A 37 -9.45 18.72 2.38
CA GLU A 37 -10.23 19.13 3.55
C GLU A 37 -11.36 18.13 3.84
N ARG A 38 -12.07 17.68 2.81
CA ARG A 38 -13.12 16.67 2.92
C ARG A 38 -12.55 15.34 3.42
N LEU A 39 -11.37 14.92 2.93
CA LEU A 39 -10.72 13.70 3.40
C LEU A 39 -10.37 13.79 4.90
N ALA A 40 -9.89 14.97 5.34
CA ALA A 40 -9.53 15.22 6.73
C ALA A 40 -10.75 15.30 7.67
N GLU A 41 -11.88 15.85 7.20
CA GLU A 41 -13.11 16.01 7.99
C GLU A 41 -13.71 14.70 8.47
N HIS A 42 -13.42 13.58 7.80
CA HIS A 42 -13.91 12.27 8.24
C HIS A 42 -13.37 11.82 9.60
N GLY A 43 -12.25 12.38 10.08
CA GLY A 43 -11.65 12.03 11.36
C GLY A 43 -11.26 10.55 11.45
N CYS A 44 -10.74 9.99 10.36
CA CYS A 44 -10.37 8.58 10.29
C CYS A 44 -9.11 8.27 11.10
N ALA A 45 -9.09 7.09 11.69
CA ALA A 45 -7.95 6.60 12.47
C ALA A 45 -6.87 5.92 11.59
N ARG A 46 -7.22 5.60 10.36
CA ARG A 46 -6.34 4.97 9.36
C ARG A 46 -6.67 5.49 7.96
N VAL A 47 -5.68 5.50 7.08
CA VAL A 47 -5.82 5.82 5.65
C VAL A 47 -5.31 4.66 4.80
N VAL A 48 -6.05 4.31 3.76
CA VAL A 48 -5.62 3.38 2.71
C VAL A 48 -5.63 4.12 1.38
N LEU A 49 -4.50 4.10 0.68
CA LEU A 49 -4.37 4.60 -0.69
C LEU A 49 -4.52 3.41 -1.64
N SER A 50 -5.55 3.43 -2.48
CA SER A 50 -5.94 2.30 -3.31
C SER A 50 -4.95 1.98 -4.43
N PRO A 51 -5.08 0.82 -5.08
CA PRO A 51 -4.63 0.64 -6.44
C PRO A 51 -5.24 1.67 -7.38
N GLY A 52 -4.70 1.80 -8.60
CA GLY A 52 -5.23 2.71 -9.61
C GLY A 52 -4.51 2.58 -10.95
N PRO A 53 -5.08 3.14 -12.00
CA PRO A 53 -4.43 3.25 -13.30
C PRO A 53 -3.33 4.30 -13.30
N GLY A 54 -2.47 4.27 -14.33
CA GLY A 54 -1.41 5.27 -14.52
C GLY A 54 -0.23 5.08 -13.57
N GLY A 55 0.39 6.19 -13.21
CA GLY A 55 1.55 6.25 -12.33
C GLY A 55 1.38 7.22 -11.16
N PRO A 56 2.35 7.27 -10.24
CA PRO A 56 2.27 8.12 -9.04
C PRO A 56 2.20 9.62 -9.36
N ASP A 57 2.72 10.05 -10.51
CA ASP A 57 2.67 11.46 -10.94
C ASP A 57 1.24 11.91 -11.27
N GLU A 58 0.39 10.97 -11.68
CA GLU A 58 -1.03 11.21 -11.97
C GLU A 58 -1.89 11.18 -10.70
N ALA A 59 -1.34 10.66 -9.59
CA ALA A 59 -2.01 10.51 -8.30
C ALA A 59 -1.65 11.65 -7.32
N ALA A 60 -1.71 12.91 -7.76
CA ALA A 60 -1.29 14.08 -6.97
C ALA A 60 -1.95 14.15 -5.58
N ARG A 61 -3.23 13.76 -5.47
CA ARG A 61 -3.94 13.74 -4.18
C ARG A 61 -3.32 12.74 -3.19
N PHE A 62 -2.81 11.61 -3.64
CA PHE A 62 -2.09 10.68 -2.75
C PHE A 62 -0.87 11.35 -2.13
N ARG A 63 -0.15 12.17 -2.90
CA ARG A 63 0.97 12.95 -2.39
C ARG A 63 0.53 13.94 -1.32
N GLU A 64 -0.55 14.70 -1.55
CA GLU A 64 -1.09 15.63 -0.55
C GLU A 64 -1.53 14.91 0.74
N VAL A 65 -2.17 13.75 0.63
CA VAL A 65 -2.52 12.91 1.79
C VAL A 65 -1.27 12.49 2.55
N LEU A 66 -0.23 12.05 1.84
CA LEU A 66 1.04 11.62 2.43
C LEU A 66 1.77 12.77 3.15
N GLU A 67 1.69 13.99 2.62
CA GLU A 67 2.32 15.17 3.21
C GLU A 67 1.55 15.71 4.42
N VAL A 68 0.22 15.69 4.40
CA VAL A 68 -0.62 16.39 5.38
C VAL A 68 -1.23 15.45 6.43
N LEU A 69 -1.78 14.31 6.03
CA LEU A 69 -2.50 13.40 6.93
C LEU A 69 -1.59 12.29 7.48
N SER A 70 -0.80 11.67 6.60
CA SER A 70 -0.03 10.46 6.93
C SER A 70 1.09 10.65 7.97
N PRO A 71 1.64 11.85 8.24
CA PRO A 71 2.56 12.02 9.36
C PRO A 71 1.97 11.70 10.73
N ARG A 72 0.64 11.76 10.86
CA ARG A 72 -0.09 11.55 12.12
C ARG A 72 -1.08 10.39 12.06
N ILE A 73 -1.49 9.98 10.87
CA ILE A 73 -2.50 8.94 10.67
C ILE A 73 -1.83 7.76 9.95
N PRO A 74 -1.80 6.57 10.56
CA PRO A 74 -1.23 5.40 9.91
C PRO A 74 -1.84 5.17 8.51
N THR A 75 -0.95 5.03 7.53
CA THR A 75 -1.30 4.99 6.11
C THR A 75 -0.71 3.76 5.44
N LEU A 76 -1.57 3.03 4.72
CA LEU A 76 -1.19 1.91 3.86
C LEU A 76 -1.39 2.28 2.40
N GLY A 77 -0.34 2.14 1.59
CA GLY A 77 -0.46 2.22 0.13
C GLY A 77 -0.50 0.83 -0.51
N VAL A 78 -1.46 0.61 -1.42
CA VAL A 78 -1.57 -0.63 -2.19
C VAL A 78 -1.34 -0.34 -3.67
N CYS A 79 -0.44 -1.07 -4.31
CA CYS A 79 -0.07 -0.96 -5.71
C CYS A 79 0.30 0.49 -6.12
N LEU A 80 -0.59 1.25 -6.74
CA LEU A 80 -0.38 2.68 -7.04
C LEU A 80 -0.11 3.49 -5.76
N GLY A 81 -0.83 3.20 -4.67
CA GLY A 81 -0.59 3.83 -3.37
C GLY A 81 0.81 3.57 -2.81
N HIS A 82 1.35 2.36 -3.00
CA HIS A 82 2.74 2.03 -2.66
C HIS A 82 3.74 2.83 -3.51
N GLN A 83 3.49 2.93 -4.82
CA GLN A 83 4.32 3.72 -5.73
C GLN A 83 4.28 5.21 -5.37
N ALA A 84 3.11 5.72 -5.01
CA ALA A 84 2.94 7.10 -4.55
C ALA A 84 3.74 7.37 -3.24
N ILE A 85 3.76 6.42 -2.30
CA ILE A 85 4.62 6.51 -1.11
C ILE A 85 6.08 6.64 -1.54
N CYS A 86 6.58 5.73 -2.37
CA CYS A 86 7.97 5.75 -2.79
C CYS A 86 8.34 7.07 -3.51
N ALA A 87 7.48 7.54 -4.40
CA ALA A 87 7.68 8.79 -5.15
C ALA A 87 7.63 10.03 -4.24
N ALA A 88 6.71 10.09 -3.28
CA ALA A 88 6.56 11.22 -2.35
C ALA A 88 7.81 11.43 -1.49
N PHE A 89 8.53 10.36 -1.17
CA PHE A 89 9.80 10.42 -0.42
C PHE A 89 11.05 10.47 -1.32
N GLY A 90 10.89 10.67 -2.65
CA GLY A 90 12.01 10.91 -3.57
C GLY A 90 12.53 9.67 -4.31
N GLY A 91 11.90 8.52 -4.13
CA GLY A 91 12.17 7.32 -4.94
C GLY A 91 11.64 7.47 -6.38
N ARG A 92 12.30 6.81 -7.34
CA ARG A 92 11.84 6.77 -8.73
C ARG A 92 10.96 5.56 -8.96
N VAL A 93 9.87 5.78 -9.69
CA VAL A 93 8.98 4.73 -10.19
C VAL A 93 9.03 4.74 -11.72
N GLY A 94 9.26 3.59 -12.32
CA GLY A 94 9.40 3.47 -13.76
C GLY A 94 8.91 2.12 -14.27
N PRO A 95 9.04 1.87 -15.60
CA PRO A 95 8.64 0.60 -16.17
C PRO A 95 9.31 -0.58 -15.47
N ALA A 96 8.51 -1.57 -15.08
CA ALA A 96 9.03 -2.82 -14.53
C ALA A 96 9.76 -3.62 -15.61
N ALA A 97 10.83 -4.32 -15.23
CA ALA A 97 11.56 -5.20 -16.16
C ALA A 97 10.64 -6.28 -16.75
N THR A 98 9.61 -6.68 -16.00
CA THR A 98 8.59 -7.62 -16.45
C THR A 98 7.22 -7.07 -16.10
N VAL A 99 6.35 -6.91 -17.10
CA VAL A 99 4.93 -6.57 -16.88
C VAL A 99 4.21 -7.81 -16.35
N VAL A 100 3.57 -7.66 -15.20
CA VAL A 100 2.81 -8.76 -14.55
C VAL A 100 1.35 -8.37 -14.44
N HIS A 101 0.47 -9.25 -14.88
CA HIS A 101 -0.98 -9.02 -14.81
C HIS A 101 -1.69 -10.29 -14.34
N GLY A 102 -2.19 -10.27 -13.10
CA GLY A 102 -2.96 -11.37 -12.51
C GLY A 102 -2.17 -12.65 -12.24
N LYS A 103 -0.85 -12.56 -12.09
CA LYS A 103 0.00 -13.72 -11.83
C LYS A 103 0.48 -13.72 -10.37
N PRO A 104 0.46 -14.87 -9.71
CA PRO A 104 1.07 -15.02 -8.41
C PRO A 104 2.60 -14.91 -8.51
N ALA A 105 3.22 -14.36 -7.48
CA ALA A 105 4.65 -14.34 -7.27
C ALA A 105 4.97 -14.82 -5.85
N THR A 106 6.19 -15.31 -5.67
CA THR A 106 6.71 -15.73 -4.38
C THR A 106 7.34 -14.54 -3.68
N ILE A 107 6.82 -14.14 -2.53
CA ILE A 107 7.26 -12.95 -1.80
C ILE A 107 8.05 -13.35 -0.55
N ASP A 108 9.29 -12.89 -0.49
CA ASP A 108 10.10 -12.91 0.73
C ASP A 108 9.92 -11.58 1.49
N HIS A 109 9.86 -11.61 2.83
CA HIS A 109 9.68 -10.43 3.66
C HIS A 109 10.42 -10.51 5.00
N ASP A 110 10.53 -9.39 5.70
CA ASP A 110 11.27 -9.22 6.95
C ASP A 110 10.54 -9.79 8.20
N GLY A 111 9.28 -10.17 8.08
CA GLY A 111 8.46 -10.69 9.18
C GLY A 111 7.95 -9.64 10.17
N CYS A 112 8.18 -8.36 9.92
CA CYS A 112 7.85 -7.27 10.83
C CYS A 112 6.65 -6.43 10.35
N GLY A 113 6.02 -5.68 11.25
CA GLY A 113 4.94 -4.75 10.93
C GLY A 113 3.81 -5.43 10.17
N LEU A 114 3.55 -5.01 8.92
CA LEU A 114 2.51 -5.60 8.06
C LEU A 114 2.65 -7.13 7.93
N PHE A 115 3.87 -7.66 7.98
CA PHE A 115 4.16 -9.07 7.74
C PHE A 115 4.25 -9.93 9.01
N ALA A 116 3.95 -9.37 10.18
CA ALA A 116 3.97 -10.11 11.44
C ALA A 116 3.00 -11.32 11.40
N GLY A 117 3.56 -12.53 11.58
CA GLY A 117 2.79 -13.78 11.54
C GLY A 117 2.31 -14.22 10.15
N VAL A 118 2.81 -13.60 9.08
CA VAL A 118 2.65 -14.09 7.70
C VAL A 118 3.80 -15.07 7.42
N PRO A 119 3.55 -16.23 6.80
CA PRO A 119 4.63 -17.13 6.40
C PRO A 119 5.58 -16.47 5.38
N SER A 120 6.89 -16.70 5.50
CA SER A 120 7.86 -16.25 4.50
C SER A 120 8.61 -17.47 3.95
N PRO A 121 8.56 -17.71 2.64
CA PRO A 121 7.85 -16.94 1.63
C PRO A 121 6.33 -17.20 1.62
N PHE A 122 5.58 -16.29 0.97
CA PHE A 122 4.16 -16.50 0.67
C PHE A 122 3.83 -16.13 -0.78
N SER A 123 2.65 -16.55 -1.25
CA SER A 123 2.19 -16.23 -2.61
C SER A 123 1.30 -14.99 -2.60
N ALA A 124 1.59 -14.02 -3.48
CA ALA A 124 0.79 -12.81 -3.67
C ALA A 124 0.59 -12.50 -5.15
N VAL A 125 -0.56 -11.93 -5.49
CA VAL A 125 -0.90 -11.58 -6.88
C VAL A 125 -0.40 -10.18 -7.22
N ARG A 126 0.16 -10.05 -8.43
CA ARG A 126 0.71 -8.81 -8.98
C ARG A 126 -0.10 -8.37 -10.22
N TYR A 127 -0.35 -7.05 -10.30
CA TYR A 127 -1.04 -6.38 -11.43
C TYR A 127 -0.34 -5.06 -11.75
N HIS A 128 0.97 -5.06 -12.03
CA HIS A 128 1.69 -3.82 -12.25
C HIS A 128 2.60 -3.88 -13.48
N SER A 129 2.67 -2.75 -14.19
CA SER A 129 3.61 -2.46 -15.27
C SER A 129 4.73 -1.50 -14.83
N LEU A 130 4.53 -0.82 -13.71
CA LEU A 130 5.52 0.06 -13.09
C LEU A 130 6.06 -0.59 -11.82
N ALA A 131 7.30 -0.27 -11.48
CA ALA A 131 7.95 -0.71 -10.25
C ALA A 131 8.86 0.39 -9.70
N VAL A 132 9.15 0.30 -8.41
CA VAL A 132 10.09 1.18 -7.74
C VAL A 132 11.52 0.79 -8.10
N ASP A 133 12.34 1.78 -8.47
CA ASP A 133 13.79 1.62 -8.57
C ASP A 133 14.40 1.65 -7.17
N GLU A 134 14.75 0.48 -6.65
CA GLU A 134 15.29 0.34 -5.29
C GLU A 134 16.53 1.21 -5.07
N SER A 135 17.38 1.38 -6.09
CA SER A 135 18.62 2.18 -5.98
C SER A 135 18.35 3.67 -5.73
N SER A 136 17.13 4.13 -5.98
CA SER A 136 16.69 5.51 -5.78
C SER A 136 16.00 5.75 -4.44
N LEU A 137 15.69 4.69 -3.68
CA LEU A 137 14.97 4.85 -2.42
C LEU A 137 15.81 5.61 -1.40
N PRO A 138 15.22 6.60 -0.72
CA PRO A 138 15.90 7.32 0.35
C PRO A 138 16.09 6.44 1.57
N SER A 139 17.01 6.81 2.46
CA SER A 139 17.31 6.09 3.70
C SER A 139 16.11 5.98 4.66
N ASP A 140 15.14 6.88 4.53
CA ASP A 140 13.93 6.90 5.35
C ASP A 140 12.93 5.79 4.99
N LEU A 141 13.05 5.20 3.81
CA LEU A 141 12.26 4.05 3.39
C LEU A 141 13.06 2.75 3.51
N VAL A 142 12.49 1.78 4.21
CA VAL A 142 13.03 0.44 4.36
C VAL A 142 12.26 -0.50 3.45
N VAL A 143 12.96 -1.26 2.61
CA VAL A 143 12.36 -2.36 1.86
C VAL A 143 12.07 -3.52 2.81
N THR A 144 10.80 -3.92 2.86
CA THR A 144 10.30 -4.96 3.77
C THR A 144 9.93 -6.26 3.07
N ALA A 145 9.74 -6.22 1.74
CA ALA A 145 9.42 -7.41 0.96
C ALA A 145 9.94 -7.30 -0.48
N ARG A 146 10.27 -8.46 -1.09
CA ARG A 146 10.68 -8.58 -2.49
C ARG A 146 10.05 -9.81 -3.14
N ALA A 147 9.80 -9.70 -4.45
CA ALA A 147 9.48 -10.87 -5.26
C ALA A 147 10.75 -11.68 -5.52
N ARG A 148 10.68 -12.98 -5.27
CA ARG A 148 11.82 -13.89 -5.42
C ARG A 148 12.28 -14.08 -6.86
N GLU A 149 11.33 -14.01 -7.78
CA GLU A 149 11.53 -14.29 -9.19
C GLU A 149 12.36 -13.22 -9.90
N ASP A 150 12.21 -11.96 -9.54
CA ASP A 150 12.79 -10.81 -10.25
C ASP A 150 13.41 -9.75 -9.33
N GLY A 151 13.34 -9.94 -8.01
CA GLY A 151 13.89 -9.01 -7.01
C GLY A 151 13.12 -7.71 -6.85
N VAL A 152 11.98 -7.54 -7.54
CA VAL A 152 11.20 -6.30 -7.48
C VAL A 152 10.74 -6.02 -6.05
N VAL A 153 10.85 -4.75 -5.62
CA VAL A 153 10.38 -4.29 -4.32
C VAL A 153 8.87 -4.49 -4.20
N MET A 154 8.46 -5.29 -3.23
CA MET A 154 7.07 -5.65 -2.98
C MET A 154 6.51 -5.05 -1.70
N GLY A 155 7.35 -4.48 -0.86
CA GLY A 155 6.93 -3.80 0.35
C GLY A 155 7.94 -2.78 0.82
N VAL A 156 7.43 -1.67 1.35
CA VAL A 156 8.22 -0.64 2.02
C VAL A 156 7.55 -0.20 3.30
N ARG A 157 8.33 0.32 4.24
CA ARG A 157 7.83 1.10 5.37
C ARG A 157 8.73 2.30 5.62
N HIS A 158 8.15 3.38 6.13
CA HIS A 158 8.91 4.53 6.59
C HIS A 158 9.50 4.25 7.98
N ARG A 159 10.73 4.72 8.24
CA ARG A 159 11.44 4.47 9.53
C ARG A 159 10.78 5.15 10.72
N HIS A 160 10.22 6.34 10.51
CA HIS A 160 9.79 7.23 11.59
C HIS A 160 8.30 7.58 11.53
N LEU A 161 7.70 7.54 10.34
CA LEU A 161 6.29 7.82 10.13
C LEU A 161 5.48 6.51 10.05
N PRO A 162 4.21 6.52 10.43
CA PRO A 162 3.36 5.34 10.39
C PRO A 162 2.86 5.06 8.96
N ILE A 163 3.80 4.94 8.02
CA ILE A 163 3.52 4.77 6.59
C ILE A 163 4.15 3.48 6.11
N ALA A 164 3.34 2.65 5.46
CA ALA A 164 3.80 1.43 4.82
C ALA A 164 3.09 1.22 3.48
N GLY A 165 3.69 0.44 2.59
CA GLY A 165 3.10 0.15 1.28
C GLY A 165 3.46 -1.24 0.79
N VAL A 166 2.55 -1.83 0.01
CA VAL A 166 2.74 -3.11 -0.68
C VAL A 166 2.43 -2.97 -2.16
N GLN A 167 3.30 -3.51 -3.03
CA GLN A 167 3.13 -3.45 -4.49
C GLN A 167 2.12 -4.49 -5.00
N PHE A 168 1.98 -5.61 -4.30
CA PHE A 168 1.00 -6.65 -4.59
C PHE A 168 -0.40 -6.28 -4.06
N HIS A 169 -1.40 -7.10 -4.39
CA HIS A 169 -2.80 -6.89 -4.02
C HIS A 169 -3.20 -7.80 -2.84
N PRO A 170 -3.20 -7.30 -1.59
CA PRO A 170 -3.61 -8.08 -0.42
C PRO A 170 -5.09 -8.43 -0.41
N GLU A 171 -5.92 -7.69 -1.15
CA GLU A 171 -7.37 -7.90 -1.30
C GLU A 171 -7.73 -9.01 -2.27
N SER A 172 -6.76 -9.49 -3.06
CA SER A 172 -6.99 -10.59 -3.97
C SER A 172 -7.19 -11.91 -3.22
N CYS A 173 -8.21 -12.67 -3.60
CA CYS A 173 -8.47 -14.00 -3.04
C CYS A 173 -7.33 -15.01 -3.29
N GLN A 174 -6.43 -14.72 -4.22
CA GLN A 174 -5.26 -15.54 -4.53
C GLN A 174 -3.99 -15.07 -3.78
N THR A 175 -4.07 -14.01 -2.96
CA THR A 175 -2.96 -13.58 -2.10
C THR A 175 -3.05 -14.29 -0.75
N ALA A 176 -2.15 -15.23 -0.53
CA ALA A 176 -2.06 -15.94 0.73
C ALA A 176 -1.68 -14.95 1.86
N GLY A 177 -2.43 -14.97 2.98
CA GLY A 177 -2.14 -14.09 4.12
C GLY A 177 -2.57 -12.63 3.95
N GLY A 178 -3.28 -12.27 2.87
CA GLY A 178 -3.76 -10.90 2.64
C GLY A 178 -4.58 -10.35 3.81
N ASP A 179 -5.48 -11.15 4.38
CA ASP A 179 -6.26 -10.76 5.57
C ASP A 179 -5.38 -10.49 6.80
N ARG A 180 -4.29 -11.26 6.97
CA ARG A 180 -3.35 -11.02 8.09
C ARG A 180 -2.62 -9.70 7.91
N ILE A 181 -2.18 -9.38 6.69
CA ILE A 181 -1.49 -8.11 6.38
C ILE A 181 -2.41 -6.91 6.69
N ILE A 182 -3.66 -6.97 6.24
CA ILE A 182 -4.63 -5.91 6.52
C ILE A 182 -5.00 -5.86 8.02
N ALA A 183 -5.14 -7.00 8.69
CA ALA A 183 -5.38 -7.04 10.13
C ALA A 183 -4.22 -6.41 10.93
N ASN A 184 -2.97 -6.68 10.55
CA ASN A 184 -1.80 -6.07 11.16
C ASN A 184 -1.80 -4.54 10.95
N PHE A 185 -2.15 -4.07 9.76
CA PHE A 185 -2.31 -2.63 9.51
C PHE A 185 -3.39 -2.00 10.39
N LEU A 186 -4.53 -2.66 10.54
CA LEU A 186 -5.61 -2.15 11.41
C LEU A 186 -5.20 -2.12 12.88
N ALA A 187 -4.45 -3.11 13.35
CA ALA A 187 -4.00 -3.17 14.75
C ALA A 187 -2.92 -2.10 15.06
N ASP A 188 -1.80 -2.12 14.32
CA ASP A 188 -0.58 -1.40 14.68
C ASP A 188 -0.17 -0.32 13.67
N GLY A 189 -0.96 -0.12 12.60
CA GLY A 189 -0.64 0.84 11.54
C GLY A 189 0.56 0.42 10.69
N GLY A 190 1.00 -0.84 10.75
CA GLY A 190 2.16 -1.34 10.01
C GLY A 190 3.52 -0.90 10.58
N ALA A 191 3.55 -0.34 11.80
CA ALA A 191 4.78 0.00 12.49
C ALA A 191 5.62 -1.26 12.78
N ALA A 192 6.94 -1.14 12.69
CA ALA A 192 7.82 -2.17 13.21
C ALA A 192 7.77 -2.14 14.75
N GLN A 193 7.43 -3.27 15.34
CA GLN A 193 7.69 -3.50 16.76
C GLN A 193 9.14 -3.90 16.94
#